data_5961c24401f57dd8609d3b91064bdb63
#
_entry.id   5961c24401f57dd8609d3b91064bdb63
#
_cell.length_a   1.000
_cell.length_b   1.000
_cell.length_c   1.000
_cell.angle_alpha   90.00
_cell.angle_beta   90.00
_cell.angle_gamma   90.00
#
_symmetry.space_group_name_H-M   'P 1'
#
loop_
_entity.id
_entity.type
_entity.pdbx_description
1 polymer ?
#
loop_
_entity_poly.entity_id
_entity_poly.type
_entity_poly.pdbx_seq_one_letter_code
_entity_poly.pdbx_strand_id
1 'polypeptide(L)'
;MRVARMKIVYCLLLFLALVGCRPHGVLSNREMREVLCDLHRADGAIQVAGYNYSHDQEVAGYYKNVLDKHGITQAQFDSSLVWYTNNPQIFNKIYPKVLERLEADLAVETQIRDANRERYLDKNKNLGQPKRQLRDIEDVKKEMRNGLENPWKIWKNEEFCEKGVIIFGQLEKK
;
A
#
# COMPACT_ATOMS: atom_id res chain seq x y z
N MET A 1 7.91 -48.33 -26.28
CA MET A 1 8.41 -46.95 -26.28
C MET A 1 7.31 -45.86 -26.12
N ARG A 2 6.10 -45.97 -26.68
CA ARG A 2 5.01 -44.98 -26.56
C ARG A 2 4.49 -44.86 -25.12
N VAL A 3 4.30 -45.95 -24.41
CA VAL A 3 3.74 -45.96 -23.03
C VAL A 3 4.69 -45.30 -22.01
N ALA A 4 6.01 -45.45 -22.18
CA ALA A 4 6.99 -44.80 -21.32
C ALA A 4 7.00 -43.28 -21.52
N ARG A 5 6.88 -42.81 -22.77
CA ARG A 5 6.78 -41.37 -23.08
C ARG A 5 5.49 -40.76 -22.51
N MET A 6 4.35 -41.45 -22.57
CA MET A 6 3.11 -40.99 -21.96
C MET A 6 3.21 -40.86 -20.44
N LYS A 7 3.84 -41.82 -19.76
CA LYS A 7 4.07 -41.76 -18.32
C LYS A 7 4.94 -40.56 -17.93
N ILE A 8 5.99 -40.28 -18.70
CA ILE A 8 6.85 -39.09 -18.46
C ILE A 8 6.08 -37.79 -18.65
N VAL A 9 5.26 -37.70 -19.68
CA VAL A 9 4.42 -36.52 -19.92
C VAL A 9 3.40 -36.32 -18.79
N TYR A 10 2.77 -37.40 -18.31
CA TYR A 10 1.86 -37.36 -17.16
C TYR A 10 2.57 -36.93 -15.87
N CYS A 11 3.76 -37.43 -15.58
CA CYS A 11 4.56 -37.02 -14.44
C CYS A 11 4.98 -35.54 -14.54
N LEU A 12 5.35 -35.07 -15.73
CA LEU A 12 5.68 -33.66 -15.98
C LEU A 12 4.47 -32.74 -15.81
N LEU A 13 3.29 -33.14 -16.29
CA LEU A 13 2.04 -32.42 -16.09
C LEU A 13 1.62 -32.38 -14.61
N LEU A 14 1.77 -33.47 -13.88
CA LEU A 14 1.52 -33.55 -12.44
C LEU A 14 2.51 -32.68 -11.65
N PHE A 15 3.77 -32.63 -12.06
CA PHE A 15 4.80 -31.80 -11.44
C PHE A 15 4.56 -30.31 -11.70
N LEU A 16 4.08 -29.94 -12.89
CA LEU A 16 3.67 -28.57 -13.22
C LEU A 16 2.44 -28.11 -12.41
N ALA A 17 1.53 -29.01 -12.05
CA ALA A 17 0.37 -28.70 -11.21
C ALA A 17 0.73 -28.45 -9.73
N LEU A 18 1.89 -28.92 -9.27
CA LEU A 18 2.36 -28.72 -7.89
C LEU A 18 3.15 -27.41 -7.68
N VAL A 19 3.59 -26.77 -8.76
CA VAL A 19 4.40 -25.55 -8.71
C VAL A 19 3.48 -24.33 -8.69
N GLY A 20 2.78 -24.09 -7.60
CA GLY A 20 2.04 -22.83 -7.50
C GLY A 20 0.89 -22.78 -6.52
N CYS A 21 0.81 -23.67 -5.56
CA CYS A 21 -0.24 -23.63 -4.54
C CYS A 21 -0.01 -22.48 -3.55
N ARG A 22 -0.42 -21.27 -3.98
CA ARG A 22 -0.79 -20.22 -3.04
C ARG A 22 -2.06 -20.69 -2.32
N PRO A 23 -2.18 -20.49 -0.99
CA PRO A 23 -3.41 -20.82 -0.26
C PRO A 23 -4.62 -20.16 -0.92
N HIS A 24 -5.73 -20.87 -0.97
CA HIS A 24 -6.98 -20.33 -1.48
C HIS A 24 -7.40 -19.11 -0.63
N GLY A 25 -7.74 -18.02 -1.28
CA GLY A 25 -8.16 -16.80 -0.59
C GLY A 25 -7.05 -15.77 -0.33
N VAL A 26 -5.78 -16.12 -0.49
CA VAL A 26 -4.67 -15.16 -0.38
C VAL A 26 -4.54 -14.36 -1.68
N LEU A 27 -4.38 -13.05 -1.58
CA LEU A 27 -4.18 -12.13 -2.70
C LEU A 27 -2.91 -12.46 -3.48
N SER A 28 -2.95 -12.30 -4.80
CA SER A 28 -1.76 -12.43 -5.64
C SER A 28 -0.72 -11.33 -5.35
N ASN A 29 0.52 -11.57 -5.75
CA ASN A 29 1.59 -10.57 -5.63
C ASN A 29 1.22 -9.23 -6.31
N ARG A 30 0.46 -9.30 -7.40
CA ARG A 30 -0.02 -8.13 -8.10
C ARG A 30 -1.13 -7.44 -7.31
N GLU A 31 -2.15 -8.19 -6.92
CA GLU A 31 -3.28 -7.66 -6.14
C GLU A 31 -2.79 -7.07 -4.81
N MET A 32 -1.96 -7.80 -4.06
CA MET A 32 -1.41 -7.31 -2.79
C MET A 32 -0.64 -6.00 -2.96
N ARG A 33 0.16 -5.88 -4.03
CA ARG A 33 0.87 -4.66 -4.35
C ARG A 33 -0.07 -3.48 -4.65
N GLU A 34 -1.11 -3.72 -5.44
CA GLU A 34 -2.08 -2.68 -5.80
C GLU A 34 -2.87 -2.21 -4.58
N VAL A 35 -3.31 -3.14 -3.73
CA VAL A 35 -3.99 -2.83 -2.47
C VAL A 35 -3.08 -2.04 -1.53
N LEU A 36 -1.82 -2.46 -1.35
CA LEU A 36 -0.87 -1.74 -0.51
C LEU A 36 -0.60 -0.31 -1.01
N CYS A 37 -0.47 -0.10 -2.32
CA CYS A 37 -0.34 1.24 -2.88
C CYS A 37 -1.53 2.13 -2.52
N ASP A 38 -2.75 1.62 -2.66
CA ASP A 38 -3.95 2.39 -2.38
C ASP A 38 -4.16 2.61 -0.87
N LEU A 39 -3.76 1.65 -0.02
CA LEU A 39 -3.76 1.84 1.44
C LEU A 39 -2.80 2.96 1.85
N HIS A 40 -1.58 2.99 1.32
CA HIS A 40 -0.64 4.09 1.60
C HIS A 40 -1.15 5.45 1.11
N ARG A 41 -1.88 5.49 -0.01
CA ARG A 41 -2.55 6.73 -0.46
C ARG A 41 -3.67 7.14 0.51
N ALA A 42 -4.44 6.18 1.02
CA ALA A 42 -5.46 6.43 2.02
C ALA A 42 -4.84 6.97 3.32
N ASP A 43 -3.72 6.40 3.79
CA ASP A 43 -2.96 6.88 4.95
C ASP A 43 -2.54 8.34 4.75
N GLY A 44 -2.00 8.67 3.59
CA GLY A 44 -1.64 10.05 3.24
C GLY A 44 -2.85 11.00 3.25
N ALA A 45 -4.00 10.57 2.71
CA ALA A 45 -5.22 11.35 2.70
C ALA A 45 -5.77 11.60 4.12
N ILE A 46 -5.73 10.58 4.97
CA ILE A 46 -6.12 10.65 6.38
C ILE A 46 -5.24 11.67 7.12
N GLN A 47 -3.93 11.64 6.90
CA GLN A 47 -3.00 12.60 7.50
C GLN A 47 -3.26 14.03 7.03
N VAL A 48 -3.50 14.24 5.74
CA VAL A 48 -3.80 15.56 5.17
C VAL A 48 -5.14 16.09 5.69
N ALA A 49 -6.14 15.24 5.88
CA ALA A 49 -7.42 15.59 6.45
C ALA A 49 -7.33 15.95 7.96
N GLY A 50 -6.19 15.62 8.60
CA GLY A 50 -5.99 15.88 10.03
C GLY A 50 -6.79 14.93 10.92
N TYR A 51 -7.25 13.81 10.40
CA TYR A 51 -7.96 12.81 11.19
C TYR A 51 -7.01 12.13 12.18
N ASN A 52 -7.53 11.92 13.36
CA ASN A 52 -6.84 11.27 14.47
C ASN A 52 -7.74 10.20 15.08
N TYR A 53 -7.34 9.62 16.19
CA TYR A 53 -8.08 8.54 16.88
C TYR A 53 -9.52 8.90 17.28
N SER A 54 -9.94 10.17 17.24
CA SER A 54 -11.33 10.56 17.47
C SER A 54 -12.21 10.46 16.23
N HIS A 55 -11.64 10.15 15.07
CA HIS A 55 -12.30 10.05 13.76
C HIS A 55 -12.32 8.62 13.23
N ASP A 56 -12.53 7.64 14.12
CA ASP A 56 -12.43 6.21 13.79
C ASP A 56 -13.36 5.80 12.64
N GLN A 57 -14.55 6.39 12.56
CA GLN A 57 -15.51 6.04 11.49
C GLN A 57 -15.06 6.55 10.13
N GLU A 58 -14.54 7.78 10.07
CA GLU A 58 -14.01 8.38 8.85
C GLU A 58 -12.78 7.63 8.38
N VAL A 59 -11.85 7.32 9.29
CA VAL A 59 -10.65 6.54 9.01
C VAL A 59 -11.00 5.15 8.49
N ALA A 60 -11.93 4.46 9.16
CA ALA A 60 -12.43 3.16 8.71
C ALA A 60 -13.07 3.23 7.32
N GLY A 61 -13.77 4.34 7.01
CA GLY A 61 -14.34 4.61 5.70
C GLY A 61 -13.29 4.65 4.57
N TYR A 62 -12.15 5.28 4.82
CA TYR A 62 -11.04 5.31 3.83
C TYR A 62 -10.54 3.90 3.50
N TYR A 63 -10.27 3.09 4.52
CA TYR A 63 -9.79 1.72 4.31
C TYR A 63 -10.84 0.83 3.66
N LYS A 64 -12.09 0.94 4.10
CA LYS A 64 -13.20 0.21 3.47
C LYS A 64 -13.31 0.53 1.99
N ASN A 65 -13.23 1.80 1.60
CA ASN A 65 -13.27 2.23 0.21
C ASN A 65 -12.14 1.62 -0.63
N VAL A 66 -10.94 1.48 -0.05
CA VAL A 66 -9.83 0.79 -0.72
C VAL A 66 -10.16 -0.67 -0.96
N LEU A 67 -10.64 -1.40 0.06
CA LEU A 67 -10.97 -2.81 -0.07
C LEU A 67 -12.12 -3.02 -1.07
N ASP A 68 -13.16 -2.19 -1.02
CA ASP A 68 -14.29 -2.22 -1.95
C ASP A 68 -13.84 -1.97 -3.40
N LYS A 69 -12.93 -1.01 -3.62
CA LYS A 69 -12.32 -0.73 -4.94
C LYS A 69 -11.66 -1.97 -5.55
N HIS A 70 -11.01 -2.79 -4.72
CA HIS A 70 -10.33 -4.01 -5.15
C HIS A 70 -11.24 -5.25 -5.14
N GLY A 71 -12.50 -5.10 -4.70
CA GLY A 71 -13.45 -6.21 -4.63
C GLY A 71 -13.05 -7.29 -3.63
N ILE A 72 -12.33 -6.93 -2.57
CA ILE A 72 -11.85 -7.85 -1.54
C ILE A 72 -12.49 -7.55 -0.20
N THR A 73 -12.64 -8.60 0.59
CA THR A 73 -13.11 -8.47 1.98
C THR A 73 -11.92 -8.15 2.90
N GLN A 74 -12.22 -7.55 4.04
CA GLN A 74 -11.23 -7.34 5.10
C GLN A 74 -10.57 -8.66 5.52
N ALA A 75 -11.38 -9.70 5.79
CA ALA A 75 -10.87 -11.02 6.18
C ALA A 75 -9.89 -11.60 5.14
N GLN A 76 -10.16 -11.37 3.85
CA GLN A 76 -9.26 -11.79 2.77
C GLN A 76 -7.96 -10.98 2.79
N PHE A 77 -8.04 -9.67 3.02
CA PHE A 77 -6.85 -8.83 3.16
C PHE A 77 -6.00 -9.23 4.37
N ASP A 78 -6.64 -9.40 5.54
CA ASP A 78 -5.95 -9.78 6.78
C ASP A 78 -5.25 -11.15 6.65
N SER A 79 -5.95 -12.13 6.11
CA SER A 79 -5.38 -13.46 5.84
C SER A 79 -4.20 -13.38 4.86
N SER A 80 -4.30 -12.52 3.85
CA SER A 80 -3.22 -12.28 2.90
C SER A 80 -2.02 -11.62 3.58
N LEU A 81 -2.26 -10.61 4.40
CA LEU A 81 -1.21 -9.89 5.11
C LEU A 81 -0.45 -10.84 6.05
N VAL A 82 -1.17 -11.66 6.82
CA VAL A 82 -0.58 -12.69 7.68
C VAL A 82 0.27 -13.67 6.85
N TRP A 83 -0.23 -14.11 5.70
CA TRP A 83 0.53 -15.01 4.84
C TRP A 83 1.81 -14.34 4.33
N TYR A 84 1.75 -13.10 3.85
CA TYR A 84 2.90 -12.36 3.35
C TYR A 84 3.92 -12.07 4.43
N THR A 85 3.50 -11.73 5.66
CA THR A 85 4.41 -11.50 6.79
C THR A 85 5.14 -12.78 7.21
N ASN A 86 4.50 -13.94 7.06
CA ASN A 86 5.12 -15.25 7.28
C ASN A 86 6.01 -15.70 6.09
N ASN A 87 5.95 -15.01 4.95
CA ASN A 87 6.76 -15.28 3.76
C ASN A 87 7.60 -14.05 3.35
N PRO A 88 8.55 -13.61 4.19
CA PRO A 88 9.26 -12.35 4.00
C PRO A 88 10.06 -12.30 2.69
N GLN A 89 10.52 -13.44 2.17
CA GLN A 89 11.21 -13.52 0.89
C GLN A 89 10.32 -13.10 -0.29
N ILE A 90 9.01 -13.36 -0.21
CA ILE A 90 8.04 -12.96 -1.22
C ILE A 90 7.66 -11.50 -1.01
N PHE A 91 7.40 -11.12 0.24
CA PHE A 91 7.03 -9.76 0.60
C PHE A 91 8.12 -8.75 0.24
N ASN A 92 9.40 -9.11 0.47
CA ASN A 92 10.56 -8.30 0.09
C ASN A 92 10.70 -8.07 -1.43
N LYS A 93 10.05 -8.88 -2.25
CA LYS A 93 10.01 -8.67 -3.71
C LYS A 93 8.85 -7.75 -4.14
N ILE A 94 7.81 -7.67 -3.32
CA ILE A 94 6.62 -6.87 -3.61
C ILE A 94 6.79 -5.44 -3.14
N TYR A 95 7.21 -5.26 -1.90
CA TYR A 95 7.20 -3.96 -1.23
C TYR A 95 8.06 -2.89 -1.90
N PRO A 96 9.27 -3.19 -2.42
CA PRO A 96 10.03 -2.22 -3.19
C PRO A 96 9.28 -1.68 -4.43
N LYS A 97 8.45 -2.52 -5.05
CA LYS A 97 7.63 -2.11 -6.20
C LYS A 97 6.43 -1.24 -5.80
N VAL A 98 5.95 -1.38 -4.57
CA VAL A 98 4.97 -0.46 -3.98
C VAL A 98 5.59 0.92 -3.81
N LEU A 99 6.80 0.97 -3.24
CA LEU A 99 7.53 2.22 -3.03
C LEU A 99 7.85 2.92 -4.35
N GLU A 100 8.41 2.19 -5.31
CA GLU A 100 8.71 2.71 -6.66
C GLU A 100 7.48 3.37 -7.30
N ARG A 101 6.31 2.73 -7.17
CA ARG A 101 5.07 3.28 -7.71
C ARG A 101 4.61 4.54 -6.96
N LEU A 102 4.68 4.54 -5.64
CA LEU A 102 4.32 5.70 -4.83
C LEU A 102 5.26 6.89 -5.08
N GLU A 103 6.56 6.63 -5.27
CA GLU A 103 7.54 7.64 -5.64
C GLU A 103 7.25 8.23 -7.04
N ALA A 104 6.90 7.39 -8.01
CA ALA A 104 6.51 7.84 -9.34
C ALA A 104 5.25 8.70 -9.30
N ASP A 105 4.23 8.30 -8.54
CA ASP A 105 3.00 9.07 -8.36
C ASP A 105 3.30 10.43 -7.69
N LEU A 106 4.15 10.44 -6.67
CA LEU A 106 4.58 11.67 -5.99
C LEU A 106 5.33 12.62 -6.94
N ALA A 107 6.16 12.08 -7.82
CA ALA A 107 6.88 12.89 -8.81
C ALA A 107 5.90 13.59 -9.77
N VAL A 108 4.89 12.88 -10.26
CA VAL A 108 3.84 13.43 -11.12
C VAL A 108 3.05 14.51 -10.39
N GLU A 109 2.57 14.23 -9.18
CA GLU A 109 1.83 15.20 -8.36
C GLU A 109 2.65 16.46 -8.06
N THR A 110 3.95 16.30 -7.83
CA THR A 110 4.86 17.42 -7.62
C THR A 110 4.96 18.29 -8.86
N GLN A 111 5.13 17.70 -10.04
CA GLN A 111 5.17 18.43 -11.30
C GLN A 111 3.87 19.20 -11.57
N ILE A 112 2.72 18.56 -11.34
CA ILE A 112 1.40 19.21 -11.50
C ILE A 112 1.27 20.39 -10.54
N ARG A 113 1.66 20.23 -9.30
CA ARG A 113 1.62 21.28 -8.28
C ARG A 113 2.53 22.45 -8.64
N ASP A 114 3.74 22.18 -9.08
CA ASP A 114 4.70 23.20 -9.46
C ASP A 114 4.21 23.98 -10.69
N ALA A 115 3.70 23.29 -11.71
CA ALA A 115 3.09 23.93 -12.89
C ALA A 115 1.85 24.78 -12.53
N ASN A 116 1.03 24.35 -11.57
CA ASN A 116 -0.09 25.11 -11.09
C ASN A 116 0.34 26.33 -10.27
N ARG A 117 1.40 26.20 -9.49
CA ARG A 117 2.01 27.29 -8.72
C ARG A 117 2.57 28.36 -9.65
N GLU A 118 3.31 27.98 -10.69
CA GLU A 118 3.83 28.90 -11.68
C GLU A 118 2.71 29.67 -12.39
N ARG A 119 1.64 28.98 -12.81
CA ARG A 119 0.46 29.61 -13.38
C ARG A 119 -0.22 30.59 -12.42
N TYR A 120 -0.30 30.22 -11.15
CA TYR A 120 -0.88 31.09 -10.13
C TYR A 120 -0.02 32.34 -9.91
N LEU A 121 1.31 32.19 -9.82
CA LEU A 121 2.25 33.29 -9.65
C LEU A 121 2.25 34.24 -10.87
N ASP A 122 2.22 33.70 -12.07
CA ASP A 122 2.16 34.49 -13.29
C ASP A 122 0.85 35.29 -13.39
N LYS A 123 -0.28 34.65 -13.07
CA LYS A 123 -1.59 35.29 -13.04
C LYS A 123 -1.72 36.39 -11.98
N ASN A 124 -0.99 36.25 -10.88
CA ASN A 124 -1.06 37.16 -9.72
C ASN A 124 0.24 37.98 -9.51
N LYS A 125 0.98 38.21 -10.55
CA LYS A 125 2.28 38.92 -10.53
C LYS A 125 2.24 40.29 -9.84
N ASN A 126 1.05 40.91 -9.76
CA ASN A 126 0.81 42.24 -9.14
C ASN A 126 0.24 42.13 -7.73
N LEU A 127 -0.11 40.98 -7.24
CA LEU A 127 -0.60 40.74 -5.88
C LEU A 127 0.59 40.27 -5.03
N GLY A 128 1.01 41.07 -4.05
CA GLY A 128 2.17 40.76 -3.20
C GLY A 128 2.19 39.32 -2.72
N GLN A 129 3.37 38.69 -2.79
CA GLN A 129 3.57 37.27 -2.52
C GLN A 129 2.99 36.87 -1.14
N PRO A 130 2.15 35.84 -1.06
CA PRO A 130 1.79 35.29 0.23
C PRO A 130 3.05 34.71 0.89
N LYS A 131 3.44 35.27 2.03
CA LYS A 131 4.51 34.72 2.87
C LYS A 131 4.09 33.41 3.52
N ARG A 132 3.93 32.36 2.73
CA ARG A 132 3.87 31.00 3.25
C ARG A 132 5.23 30.36 3.06
N GLN A 133 5.94 30.12 4.15
CA GLN A 133 7.08 29.19 4.14
C GLN A 133 6.55 27.82 3.74
N LEU A 134 6.71 27.46 2.49
CA LEU A 134 6.54 26.08 2.06
C LEU A 134 7.67 25.28 2.72
N ARG A 135 7.32 24.23 3.45
CA ARG A 135 8.31 23.21 3.85
C ARG A 135 9.05 22.78 2.61
N ASP A 136 10.37 22.73 2.72
CA ASP A 136 11.22 22.30 1.61
C ASP A 136 10.83 20.87 1.22
N ILE A 137 10.62 20.62 -0.07
CA ILE A 137 10.29 19.30 -0.60
C ILE A 137 11.35 18.27 -0.21
N GLU A 138 12.60 18.71 -0.07
CA GLU A 138 13.69 17.85 0.40
C GLU A 138 13.53 17.42 1.86
N ASP A 139 12.96 18.26 2.72
CA ASP A 139 12.65 17.88 4.11
C ASP A 139 11.53 16.84 4.16
N VAL A 140 10.48 17.01 3.34
CA VAL A 140 9.40 16.02 3.23
C VAL A 140 9.90 14.70 2.66
N LYS A 141 10.72 14.74 1.61
CA LYS A 141 11.38 13.54 1.06
C LYS A 141 12.29 12.86 2.07
N LYS A 142 13.00 13.62 2.90
CA LYS A 142 13.88 13.10 3.94
C LYS A 142 13.10 12.44 5.07
N GLU A 143 11.98 13.04 5.50
CA GLU A 143 11.06 12.44 6.48
C GLU A 143 10.44 11.15 5.93
N MET A 144 9.98 11.16 4.67
CA MET A 144 9.46 9.97 4.00
C MET A 144 10.54 8.88 3.88
N ARG A 145 11.76 9.24 3.49
CA ARG A 145 12.88 8.31 3.36
C ARG A 145 13.26 7.69 4.71
N ASN A 146 13.32 8.49 5.76
CA ASN A 146 13.59 8.02 7.13
C ASN A 146 12.48 7.10 7.66
N GLY A 147 11.22 7.34 7.28
CA GLY A 147 10.11 6.44 7.57
C GLY A 147 10.16 5.14 6.74
N LEU A 148 10.72 5.21 5.53
CA LEU A 148 10.81 4.10 4.58
C LEU A 148 12.06 3.23 4.76
N GLU A 149 13.15 3.75 5.36
CA GLU A 149 14.38 2.98 5.64
C GLU A 149 14.15 1.80 6.59
N ASN A 150 13.05 1.80 7.33
CA ASN A 150 12.68 0.69 8.21
C ASN A 150 11.14 0.48 8.28
N PRO A 151 10.47 0.17 7.17
CA PRO A 151 9.04 -0.11 7.18
C PRO A 151 8.69 -1.26 8.14
N TRP A 152 9.62 -2.19 8.35
CA TRP A 152 9.52 -3.29 9.31
C TRP A 152 9.51 -2.85 10.78
N LYS A 153 10.07 -1.70 11.14
CA LYS A 153 10.00 -1.18 12.52
C LYS A 153 8.60 -0.72 12.88
N ILE A 154 7.86 -0.22 11.90
CA ILE A 154 6.46 0.16 12.07
C ILE A 154 5.61 -1.09 12.30
N TRP A 155 5.87 -2.17 11.52
CA TRP A 155 5.14 -3.43 11.61
C TRP A 155 5.60 -4.37 12.74
N LYS A 156 6.83 -4.24 13.24
CA LYS A 156 7.35 -4.97 14.41
C LYS A 156 7.01 -4.33 15.75
N ASN A 157 6.46 -3.15 15.77
CA ASN A 157 5.95 -2.59 17.01
C ASN A 157 4.68 -3.38 17.36
N GLU A 158 4.78 -4.32 18.31
CA GLU A 158 3.65 -5.16 18.78
C GLU A 158 2.41 -4.30 19.10
N GLU A 159 2.65 -3.10 19.65
CA GLU A 159 1.62 -2.12 19.93
C GLU A 159 0.87 -1.60 18.69
N PHE A 160 1.53 -1.56 17.53
CA PHE A 160 0.92 -1.16 16.26
C PHE A 160 0.16 -2.31 15.61
N CYS A 161 0.70 -3.54 15.69
CA CYS A 161 0.02 -4.74 15.23
C CYS A 161 -1.21 -5.05 16.10
N GLU A 162 -1.11 -4.93 17.44
CA GLU A 162 -2.25 -5.08 18.33
C GLU A 162 -3.30 -3.98 18.13
N LYS A 163 -2.90 -2.72 18.01
CA LYS A 163 -3.85 -1.61 17.77
C LYS A 163 -4.44 -1.63 16.37
N GLY A 164 -3.68 -2.01 15.34
CA GLY A 164 -4.17 -2.16 13.97
C GLY A 164 -5.21 -3.28 13.84
N VAL A 165 -4.93 -4.42 14.44
CA VAL A 165 -5.88 -5.56 14.50
C VAL A 165 -7.09 -5.23 15.39
N ILE A 166 -6.93 -4.45 16.46
CA ILE A 166 -8.02 -4.01 17.34
C ILE A 166 -8.94 -3.02 16.63
N ILE A 167 -8.42 -2.08 15.84
CA ILE A 167 -9.25 -1.13 15.08
C ILE A 167 -10.17 -1.89 14.12
N PHE A 168 -9.66 -2.91 13.46
CA PHE A 168 -10.46 -3.73 12.55
C PHE A 168 -11.37 -4.73 13.28
N GLY A 169 -10.96 -5.32 14.39
CA GLY A 169 -11.75 -6.32 15.13
C GLY A 169 -12.87 -5.74 16.01
N GLN A 170 -12.85 -4.47 16.39
CA GLN A 170 -13.91 -3.86 17.22
C GLN A 170 -15.10 -3.33 16.41
N LEU A 171 -14.94 -3.12 15.09
CA LEU A 171 -16.03 -2.66 14.23
C LEU A 171 -17.09 -3.74 13.93
N GLU A 172 -16.78 -5.02 14.14
CA GLU A 172 -17.76 -6.12 13.99
C GLU A 172 -18.64 -6.38 15.21
N LYS A 173 -18.41 -5.68 16.35
CA LYS A 173 -19.13 -5.96 17.61
C LYS A 173 -20.12 -4.86 18.04
N LYS A 174 -20.47 -3.97 17.16
CA LYS A 174 -21.59 -3.04 17.31
C LYS A 174 -22.43 -3.04 16.03
#